data_8be0102d4d181f1b1038511cfad843c9
#
_entry.id   8be0102d4d181f1b1038511cfad843c9
#
_cell.length_a   1.000
_cell.length_b   1.000
_cell.length_c   1.000
_cell.angle_alpha   90.00
_cell.angle_beta   90.00
_cell.angle_gamma   90.00
#
_symmetry.space_group_name_H-M   'P 1'
#
loop_
_entity.id
_entity.type
_entity.pdbx_description
1 polymer ?
#
loop_
_entity_poly.entity_id
_entity_poly.type
_entity_poly.pdbx_seq_one_letter_code
_entity_poly.pdbx_strand_id
1 'polypeptide(L)'
;MQEALYRKYRPDSLKKLVGQSDAVTLIEKQIKNNNLSHAYLFSGPRGVGKTSLARIIATTLGCDPVFDITEIDAASHNKVDDIRELNDSINFIASSPGKKRVFILDEVHMLSNAASNAFLKTLEEPPEHVIFILATTEPERVLETIKSRTTHIAFKRIGNDEIISTLNEIGKNEKIKINDDVLSYIANQSDGSLRDAINLFEQTHNTFGNKATIDDLYSILGKVSIADLQQIIESINTQDTSKILHILSLIHISEPTRQVL
;
A
#
# COMPACT_ATOMS: atom_id res chain seq x y z
N MET A 1 2.80 -7.11 22.32
CA MET A 1 2.67 -5.91 21.45
C MET A 1 1.37 -6.03 20.69
N GLN A 2 0.58 -4.97 20.65
CA GLN A 2 -0.68 -4.96 19.89
C GLN A 2 -0.31 -4.89 18.40
N GLU A 3 -0.93 -5.75 17.57
CA GLU A 3 -0.70 -5.75 16.13
C GLU A 3 -1.28 -4.46 15.52
N ALA A 4 -0.54 -3.80 14.64
CA ALA A 4 -0.99 -2.58 13.96
C ALA A 4 -2.26 -2.84 13.14
N LEU A 5 -3.24 -1.93 13.20
CA LEU A 5 -4.54 -2.11 12.58
C LEU A 5 -4.45 -2.38 11.07
N TYR A 6 -3.54 -1.73 10.33
CA TYR A 6 -3.38 -1.98 8.89
C TYR A 6 -2.93 -3.42 8.54
N ARG A 7 -2.32 -4.15 9.51
CA ARG A 7 -1.99 -5.58 9.36
C ARG A 7 -3.18 -6.44 9.73
N LYS A 8 -3.80 -6.19 10.87
CA LYS A 8 -4.98 -6.90 11.38
C LYS A 8 -6.15 -6.86 10.39
N TYR A 9 -6.37 -5.72 9.74
CA TYR A 9 -7.44 -5.50 8.75
C TYR A 9 -6.98 -5.67 7.30
N ARG A 10 -5.85 -6.33 7.07
CA ARG A 10 -5.43 -6.69 5.73
C ARG A 10 -6.44 -7.68 5.12
N PRO A 11 -7.00 -7.40 3.93
CA PRO A 11 -7.99 -8.29 3.32
C PRO A 11 -7.40 -9.70 3.08
N ASP A 12 -8.17 -10.71 3.45
CA ASP A 12 -7.87 -12.14 3.34
C ASP A 12 -8.65 -12.83 2.21
N SER A 13 -9.56 -12.10 1.56
CA SER A 13 -10.41 -12.63 0.50
C SER A 13 -10.72 -11.56 -0.54
N LEU A 14 -11.03 -11.99 -1.78
CA LEU A 14 -11.36 -11.08 -2.90
C LEU A 14 -12.51 -10.14 -2.57
N LYS A 15 -13.51 -10.62 -1.82
CA LYS A 15 -14.68 -9.83 -1.42
C LYS A 15 -14.37 -8.69 -0.45
N LYS A 16 -13.30 -8.80 0.31
CA LYS A 16 -12.86 -7.77 1.27
C LYS A 16 -11.89 -6.75 0.67
N LEU A 17 -11.50 -6.93 -0.59
CA LEU A 17 -10.62 -5.97 -1.25
C LEU A 17 -11.41 -4.73 -1.67
N VAL A 18 -11.11 -3.60 -1.06
CA VAL A 18 -11.82 -2.34 -1.26
C VAL A 18 -11.34 -1.63 -2.53
N GLY A 19 -12.26 -1.05 -3.30
CA GLY A 19 -11.98 -0.12 -4.40
C GLY A 19 -11.38 -0.73 -5.67
N GLN A 20 -11.26 -2.07 -5.78
CA GLN A 20 -10.57 -2.73 -6.90
C GLN A 20 -11.46 -3.73 -7.64
N SER A 21 -12.72 -3.36 -7.90
CA SER A 21 -13.74 -4.25 -8.50
C SER A 21 -13.31 -4.85 -9.84
N ASP A 22 -12.62 -4.08 -10.68
CA ASP A 22 -12.18 -4.51 -12.01
C ASP A 22 -11.11 -5.61 -11.89
N ALA A 23 -10.09 -5.38 -11.03
CA ALA A 23 -9.04 -6.35 -10.76
C ALA A 23 -9.58 -7.65 -10.14
N VAL A 24 -10.49 -7.52 -9.17
CA VAL A 24 -11.15 -8.65 -8.51
C VAL A 24 -11.95 -9.48 -9.53
N THR A 25 -12.78 -8.83 -10.34
CA THR A 25 -13.60 -9.52 -11.35
C THR A 25 -12.76 -10.28 -12.37
N LEU A 26 -11.64 -9.68 -12.80
CA LEU A 26 -10.72 -10.32 -13.75
C LEU A 26 -10.09 -11.57 -13.14
N ILE A 27 -9.55 -11.45 -11.93
CA ILE A 27 -8.90 -12.57 -11.22
C ILE A 27 -9.92 -13.68 -10.89
N GLU A 28 -11.13 -13.34 -10.43
CA GLU A 28 -12.18 -14.34 -10.18
C GLU A 28 -12.54 -15.16 -11.43
N LYS A 29 -12.65 -14.49 -12.59
CA LYS A 29 -12.91 -15.17 -13.87
C LYS A 29 -11.75 -16.11 -14.25
N GLN A 30 -10.51 -15.68 -14.08
CA GLN A 30 -9.34 -16.50 -14.38
C GLN A 30 -9.23 -17.72 -13.48
N ILE A 31 -9.50 -17.55 -12.15
CA ILE A 31 -9.52 -18.66 -11.19
C ILE A 31 -10.62 -19.66 -11.54
N LYS A 32 -11.85 -19.19 -11.82
CA LYS A 32 -12.97 -20.07 -12.19
C LYS A 32 -12.71 -20.88 -13.45
N ASN A 33 -12.03 -20.28 -14.42
CA ASN A 33 -11.71 -20.91 -15.69
C ASN A 33 -10.42 -21.76 -15.64
N ASN A 34 -9.77 -21.84 -14.49
CA ASN A 34 -8.43 -22.43 -14.32
C ASN A 34 -7.40 -21.93 -15.35
N ASN A 35 -7.48 -20.66 -15.69
CA ASN A 35 -6.66 -20.01 -16.73
C ASN A 35 -5.92 -18.80 -16.15
N LEU A 36 -5.13 -19.03 -15.09
CA LEU A 36 -4.27 -18.01 -14.53
C LEU A 36 -3.02 -17.83 -15.39
N SER A 37 -2.60 -16.58 -15.53
CA SER A 37 -1.31 -16.26 -16.15
C SER A 37 -0.16 -16.72 -15.24
N HIS A 38 0.94 -17.12 -15.85
CA HIS A 38 2.18 -17.44 -15.13
C HIS A 38 2.83 -16.21 -14.49
N ALA A 39 2.56 -15.00 -15.00
CA ALA A 39 3.11 -13.77 -14.49
C ALA A 39 2.12 -12.60 -14.56
N TYR A 40 2.04 -11.83 -13.48
CA TYR A 40 1.22 -10.62 -13.37
C TYR A 40 2.10 -9.43 -13.04
N LEU A 41 1.73 -8.26 -13.57
CA LEU A 41 2.26 -6.97 -13.14
C LEU A 41 1.13 -6.13 -12.54
N PHE A 42 1.15 -5.92 -11.23
CA PHE A 42 0.22 -5.06 -10.50
C PHE A 42 0.82 -3.66 -10.39
N SER A 43 0.24 -2.69 -11.05
CA SER A 43 0.67 -1.29 -10.97
C SER A 43 -0.34 -0.42 -10.27
N GLY A 44 0.11 0.65 -9.66
CA GLY A 44 -0.74 1.66 -9.04
C GLY A 44 -0.19 2.21 -7.73
N PRO A 45 -0.86 3.20 -7.12
CA PRO A 45 -0.38 3.88 -5.93
C PRO A 45 -0.06 2.94 -4.76
N ARG A 46 0.68 3.46 -3.78
CA ARG A 46 0.96 2.73 -2.54
C ARG A 46 -0.32 2.54 -1.73
N GLY A 47 -0.43 1.41 -1.01
CA GLY A 47 -1.50 1.20 -0.03
C GLY A 47 -2.90 0.89 -0.61
N VAL A 48 -3.02 0.63 -1.91
CA VAL A 48 -4.29 0.33 -2.60
C VAL A 48 -4.62 -1.17 -2.70
N GLY A 49 -3.79 -2.06 -2.14
CA GLY A 49 -4.08 -3.49 -2.04
C GLY A 49 -3.35 -4.41 -3.02
N LYS A 50 -2.32 -3.94 -3.77
CA LYS A 50 -1.54 -4.78 -4.70
C LYS A 50 -1.02 -6.07 -4.07
N THR A 51 -0.21 -5.96 -3.01
CA THR A 51 0.37 -7.10 -2.29
C THR A 51 -0.69 -7.93 -1.56
N SER A 52 -1.81 -7.30 -1.16
CA SER A 52 -2.94 -8.03 -0.56
C SER A 52 -3.62 -8.93 -1.59
N LEU A 53 -3.91 -8.43 -2.80
CA LEU A 53 -4.48 -9.25 -3.87
C LEU A 53 -3.53 -10.41 -4.24
N ALA A 54 -2.21 -10.15 -4.30
CA ALA A 54 -1.22 -11.19 -4.57
C ALA A 54 -1.32 -12.35 -3.56
N ARG A 55 -1.39 -12.04 -2.27
CA ARG A 55 -1.54 -13.05 -1.22
C ARG A 55 -2.90 -13.76 -1.28
N ILE A 56 -3.98 -13.05 -1.60
CA ILE A 56 -5.31 -13.63 -1.76
C ILE A 56 -5.32 -14.63 -2.92
N ILE A 57 -4.68 -14.32 -4.05
CA ILE A 57 -4.54 -15.25 -5.16
C ILE A 57 -3.82 -16.52 -4.69
N ALA A 58 -2.68 -16.39 -4.03
CA ALA A 58 -1.90 -17.51 -3.53
C ALA A 58 -2.71 -18.40 -2.56
N THR A 59 -3.39 -17.80 -1.58
CA THR A 59 -4.22 -18.54 -0.63
C THR A 59 -5.43 -19.20 -1.31
N THR A 60 -6.04 -18.56 -2.29
CA THR A 60 -7.16 -19.12 -3.07
C THR A 60 -6.73 -20.34 -3.89
N LEU A 61 -5.46 -20.36 -4.36
CA LEU A 61 -4.86 -21.50 -5.03
C LEU A 61 -4.48 -22.64 -4.06
N GLY A 62 -4.68 -22.44 -2.77
CA GLY A 62 -4.35 -23.41 -1.72
C GLY A 62 -2.85 -23.49 -1.43
N CYS A 63 -2.08 -22.46 -1.74
CA CYS A 63 -0.67 -22.35 -1.37
C CYS A 63 -0.51 -22.27 0.15
N ASP A 64 0.48 -22.98 0.67
CA ASP A 64 0.86 -22.84 2.08
C ASP A 64 1.57 -21.49 2.29
N PRO A 65 1.12 -20.68 3.28
CA PRO A 65 1.68 -19.34 3.49
C PRO A 65 3.17 -19.32 3.84
N VAL A 66 3.70 -20.41 4.42
CA VAL A 66 5.09 -20.50 4.87
C VAL A 66 6.00 -21.09 3.80
N PHE A 67 5.52 -22.10 3.07
CA PHE A 67 6.34 -22.89 2.14
C PHE A 67 6.15 -22.52 0.68
N ASP A 68 4.93 -22.10 0.28
CA ASP A 68 4.59 -21.91 -1.12
C ASP A 68 4.50 -20.44 -1.53
N ILE A 69 4.54 -19.50 -0.56
CA ILE A 69 4.52 -18.06 -0.82
C ILE A 69 5.87 -17.46 -0.46
N THR A 70 6.57 -16.93 -1.45
CA THR A 70 7.81 -16.18 -1.26
C THR A 70 7.56 -14.72 -1.59
N GLU A 71 7.74 -13.84 -0.61
CA GLU A 71 7.57 -12.39 -0.80
C GLU A 71 8.94 -11.70 -0.67
N ILE A 72 9.31 -10.96 -1.69
CA ILE A 72 10.59 -10.24 -1.80
C ILE A 72 10.29 -8.77 -2.04
N ASP A 73 10.86 -7.90 -1.23
CA ASP A 73 10.86 -6.46 -1.46
C ASP A 73 12.11 -6.09 -2.29
N ALA A 74 11.89 -5.70 -3.54
CA ALA A 74 12.97 -5.31 -4.44
C ALA A 74 13.69 -4.02 -4.00
N ALA A 75 13.12 -3.23 -3.08
CA ALA A 75 13.85 -2.11 -2.50
C ALA A 75 15.03 -2.56 -1.63
N SER A 76 14.89 -3.72 -0.94
CA SER A 76 15.93 -4.33 -0.10
C SER A 76 16.77 -5.36 -0.83
N HIS A 77 16.21 -6.03 -1.85
CA HIS A 77 16.78 -7.13 -2.61
C HIS A 77 16.82 -6.80 -4.11
N ASN A 78 17.69 -5.89 -4.50
CA ASN A 78 17.75 -5.34 -5.87
C ASN A 78 18.93 -5.80 -6.70
N LYS A 79 19.81 -6.64 -6.14
CA LYS A 79 21.03 -7.09 -6.79
C LYS A 79 20.79 -8.31 -7.66
N VAL A 80 21.71 -8.56 -8.59
CA VAL A 80 21.70 -9.75 -9.45
C VAL A 80 21.74 -11.04 -8.64
N ASP A 81 22.50 -11.05 -7.54
CA ASP A 81 22.66 -12.25 -6.71
C ASP A 81 21.34 -12.60 -5.99
N ASP A 82 20.56 -11.60 -5.54
CA ASP A 82 19.24 -11.83 -4.96
C ASP A 82 18.29 -12.53 -5.96
N ILE A 83 18.34 -12.11 -7.22
CA ILE A 83 17.53 -12.73 -8.28
C ILE A 83 18.06 -14.11 -8.68
N ARG A 84 19.38 -14.37 -8.58
CA ARG A 84 19.93 -15.71 -8.78
C ARG A 84 19.45 -16.68 -7.70
N GLU A 85 19.49 -16.26 -6.43
CA GLU A 85 18.94 -17.05 -5.32
C GLU A 85 17.44 -17.32 -5.50
N LEU A 86 16.68 -16.33 -5.94
CA LEU A 86 15.28 -16.52 -6.33
C LEU A 86 15.17 -17.60 -7.41
N ASN A 87 15.92 -17.49 -8.51
CA ASN A 87 15.88 -18.43 -9.64
C ASN A 87 16.25 -19.86 -9.22
N ASP A 88 17.19 -20.03 -8.30
CA ASP A 88 17.54 -21.32 -7.74
C ASP A 88 16.38 -21.91 -6.91
N SER A 89 15.68 -21.04 -6.16
CA SER A 89 14.55 -21.43 -5.32
C SER A 89 13.30 -21.84 -6.11
N ILE A 90 13.14 -21.34 -7.33
CA ILE A 90 11.99 -21.61 -8.21
C ILE A 90 11.89 -23.10 -8.58
N ASN A 91 13.03 -23.80 -8.66
CA ASN A 91 13.08 -25.21 -9.03
C ASN A 91 12.53 -26.14 -7.93
N PHE A 92 12.33 -25.65 -6.71
CA PHE A 92 11.71 -26.45 -5.66
C PHE A 92 10.21 -26.61 -5.90
N ILE A 93 9.73 -27.85 -5.73
CA ILE A 93 8.31 -28.19 -5.89
C ILE A 93 7.49 -27.58 -4.75
N ALA A 94 6.21 -27.31 -4.99
CA ALA A 94 5.28 -26.86 -3.96
C ALA A 94 5.14 -27.90 -2.82
N SER A 95 4.73 -27.44 -1.64
CA SER A 95 4.58 -28.26 -0.41
C SER A 95 3.66 -29.47 -0.58
N SER A 96 2.78 -29.43 -1.57
CA SER A 96 1.85 -30.53 -1.90
C SER A 96 1.79 -30.76 -3.42
N PRO A 97 1.68 -32.02 -3.87
CA PRO A 97 1.56 -32.36 -5.29
C PRO A 97 0.39 -31.63 -5.98
N GLY A 98 0.65 -31.06 -7.17
CA GLY A 98 -0.35 -30.35 -7.95
C GLY A 98 -0.68 -28.92 -7.49
N LYS A 99 -0.09 -28.44 -6.41
CA LYS A 99 -0.21 -27.03 -5.98
C LYS A 99 0.80 -26.12 -6.71
N LYS A 100 0.52 -24.82 -6.63
CA LYS A 100 1.39 -23.77 -7.18
C LYS A 100 2.28 -23.20 -6.08
N ARG A 101 3.40 -22.61 -6.51
CA ARG A 101 4.20 -21.67 -5.71
C ARG A 101 4.02 -20.27 -6.24
N VAL A 102 3.87 -19.30 -5.36
CA VAL A 102 3.66 -17.91 -5.73
C VAL A 102 4.84 -17.06 -5.23
N PHE A 103 5.48 -16.39 -6.17
CA PHE A 103 6.55 -15.43 -5.88
C PHE A 103 6.01 -14.01 -6.05
N ILE A 104 6.01 -13.26 -4.97
CA ILE A 104 5.55 -11.87 -4.93
C ILE A 104 6.78 -10.97 -4.84
N LEU A 105 7.04 -10.19 -5.90
CA LEU A 105 8.10 -9.19 -5.92
C LEU A 105 7.45 -7.81 -5.78
N ASP A 106 7.63 -7.19 -4.62
CA ASP A 106 7.11 -5.83 -4.38
C ASP A 106 8.15 -4.79 -4.83
N GLU A 107 7.67 -3.64 -5.27
CA GLU A 107 8.44 -2.52 -5.82
C GLU A 107 9.47 -2.93 -6.91
N VAL A 108 9.03 -3.78 -7.85
CA VAL A 108 9.88 -4.37 -8.90
C VAL A 108 10.67 -3.35 -9.74
N HIS A 109 10.23 -2.09 -9.80
CA HIS A 109 10.95 -1.00 -10.46
C HIS A 109 12.28 -0.64 -9.76
N MET A 110 12.51 -1.11 -8.52
CA MET A 110 13.76 -0.91 -7.77
C MET A 110 14.86 -1.92 -8.15
N LEU A 111 14.54 -2.97 -8.91
CA LEU A 111 15.54 -3.92 -9.39
C LEU A 111 16.56 -3.22 -10.28
N SER A 112 17.84 -3.54 -10.08
CA SER A 112 18.90 -3.09 -11.00
C SER A 112 18.64 -3.64 -12.43
N ASN A 113 19.13 -2.95 -13.45
CA ASN A 113 19.01 -3.43 -14.83
C ASN A 113 19.58 -4.84 -15.02
N ALA A 114 20.67 -5.15 -14.33
CA ALA A 114 21.27 -6.47 -14.37
C ALA A 114 20.39 -7.53 -13.68
N ALA A 115 19.75 -7.21 -12.56
CA ALA A 115 18.80 -8.09 -11.87
C ALA A 115 17.54 -8.31 -12.72
N SER A 116 16.99 -7.25 -13.30
CA SER A 116 15.84 -7.33 -14.21
C SER A 116 16.14 -8.22 -15.42
N ASN A 117 17.32 -8.09 -16.04
CA ASN A 117 17.71 -8.93 -17.17
C ASN A 117 17.92 -10.40 -16.75
N ALA A 118 18.48 -10.67 -15.56
CA ALA A 118 18.59 -12.02 -15.05
C ALA A 118 17.24 -12.69 -14.80
N PHE A 119 16.22 -11.88 -14.45
CA PHE A 119 14.84 -12.35 -14.21
C PHE A 119 14.07 -12.64 -15.50
N LEU A 120 14.42 -11.99 -16.63
CA LEU A 120 13.72 -12.17 -17.91
C LEU A 120 13.71 -13.62 -18.38
N LYS A 121 14.83 -14.36 -18.23
CA LYS A 121 14.91 -15.77 -18.62
C LYS A 121 13.87 -16.62 -17.90
N THR A 122 13.66 -16.36 -16.63
CA THR A 122 12.67 -17.07 -15.80
C THR A 122 11.23 -16.70 -16.15
N LEU A 123 10.99 -15.45 -16.58
CA LEU A 123 9.69 -15.02 -17.07
C LEU A 123 9.35 -15.56 -18.45
N GLU A 124 10.35 -15.88 -19.28
CA GLU A 124 10.16 -16.49 -20.61
C GLU A 124 9.76 -17.96 -20.52
N GLU A 125 10.42 -18.70 -19.64
CA GLU A 125 10.22 -20.15 -19.48
C GLU A 125 9.97 -20.50 -18.01
N PRO A 126 8.84 -20.03 -17.42
CA PRO A 126 8.54 -20.30 -16.04
C PRO A 126 8.13 -21.77 -15.82
N PRO A 127 8.56 -22.41 -14.73
CA PRO A 127 8.05 -23.74 -14.40
C PRO A 127 6.53 -23.74 -14.23
N GLU A 128 5.86 -24.79 -14.68
CA GLU A 128 4.39 -24.89 -14.65
C GLU A 128 3.77 -24.68 -13.26
N HIS A 129 4.50 -25.03 -12.20
CA HIS A 129 4.04 -24.90 -10.82
C HIS A 129 4.25 -23.51 -10.21
N VAL A 130 4.82 -22.54 -10.95
CA VAL A 130 5.17 -21.22 -10.45
C VAL A 130 4.25 -20.13 -11.02
N ILE A 131 3.90 -19.17 -10.18
CA ILE A 131 3.22 -17.93 -10.58
C ILE A 131 4.01 -16.76 -10.00
N PHE A 132 4.33 -15.80 -10.86
CA PHE A 132 4.97 -14.55 -10.46
C PHE A 132 3.93 -13.44 -10.35
N ILE A 133 3.99 -12.67 -9.26
CA ILE A 133 3.18 -11.46 -9.08
C ILE A 133 4.12 -10.30 -8.77
N LEU A 134 4.33 -9.46 -9.75
CA LEU A 134 5.19 -8.28 -9.66
C LEU A 134 4.33 -7.09 -9.27
N ALA A 135 4.72 -6.34 -8.26
CA ALA A 135 4.02 -5.12 -7.85
C ALA A 135 4.93 -3.90 -8.04
N THR A 136 4.35 -2.78 -8.45
CA THR A 136 5.08 -1.53 -8.64
C THR A 136 4.19 -0.31 -8.39
N THR A 137 4.79 0.74 -7.86
CA THR A 137 4.18 2.07 -7.80
C THR A 137 4.55 2.93 -9.02
N GLU A 138 5.60 2.57 -9.75
CA GLU A 138 6.16 3.32 -10.87
C GLU A 138 6.26 2.43 -12.13
N PRO A 139 5.13 2.15 -12.81
CA PRO A 139 5.11 1.24 -13.96
C PRO A 139 5.96 1.72 -15.15
N GLU A 140 6.18 3.01 -15.27
CA GLU A 140 7.04 3.62 -16.31
C GLU A 140 8.51 3.24 -16.15
N ARG A 141 8.97 2.92 -14.94
CA ARG A 141 10.36 2.50 -14.66
C ARG A 141 10.59 1.01 -14.84
N VAL A 142 9.53 0.23 -15.00
CA VAL A 142 9.64 -1.23 -15.27
C VAL A 142 10.01 -1.43 -16.73
N LEU A 143 10.98 -2.30 -16.99
CA LEU A 143 11.44 -2.62 -18.34
C LEU A 143 10.28 -3.11 -19.22
N GLU A 144 10.19 -2.64 -20.46
CA GLU A 144 9.17 -3.07 -21.43
C GLU A 144 9.23 -4.58 -21.70
N THR A 145 10.41 -5.17 -21.60
CA THR A 145 10.63 -6.62 -21.74
C THR A 145 9.95 -7.42 -20.61
N ILE A 146 9.83 -6.89 -19.41
CA ILE A 146 9.07 -7.48 -18.29
C ILE A 146 7.57 -7.27 -18.54
N LYS A 147 7.15 -6.05 -18.89
CA LYS A 147 5.74 -5.73 -19.16
C LYS A 147 5.14 -6.62 -20.25
N SER A 148 5.88 -6.85 -21.34
CA SER A 148 5.41 -7.68 -22.46
C SER A 148 5.21 -9.16 -22.11
N ARG A 149 5.79 -9.65 -21.01
CA ARG A 149 5.69 -11.04 -20.52
C ARG A 149 4.75 -11.23 -19.35
N THR A 150 4.07 -10.15 -18.93
CA THR A 150 3.20 -10.14 -17.77
C THR A 150 1.78 -9.71 -18.13
N THR A 151 0.79 -10.25 -17.43
CA THR A 151 -0.58 -9.73 -17.49
C THR A 151 -0.67 -8.51 -16.60
N HIS A 152 -0.87 -7.34 -17.20
CA HIS A 152 -0.91 -6.09 -16.46
C HIS A 152 -2.29 -5.84 -15.86
N ILE A 153 -2.33 -5.55 -14.56
CA ILE A 153 -3.52 -5.16 -13.81
C ILE A 153 -3.23 -3.84 -13.11
N ALA A 154 -3.95 -2.80 -13.50
CA ALA A 154 -3.82 -1.47 -12.92
C ALA A 154 -4.76 -1.29 -11.72
N PHE A 155 -4.20 -0.88 -10.59
CA PHE A 155 -4.93 -0.53 -9.36
C PHE A 155 -5.20 0.97 -9.34
N LYS A 156 -6.41 1.32 -8.95
CA LYS A 156 -6.87 2.71 -8.83
C LYS A 156 -6.75 3.19 -7.38
N ARG A 157 -6.73 4.51 -7.20
CA ARG A 157 -6.92 5.12 -5.88
C ARG A 157 -8.30 4.72 -5.35
N ILE A 158 -8.37 4.44 -4.05
CA ILE A 158 -9.63 4.09 -3.39
C ILE A 158 -10.42 5.37 -3.15
N GLY A 159 -11.72 5.34 -3.39
CA GLY A 159 -12.60 6.49 -3.17
C GLY A 159 -12.71 6.86 -1.69
N ASN A 160 -12.87 8.15 -1.40
CA ASN A 160 -12.99 8.61 -0.01
C ASN A 160 -14.16 7.95 0.73
N ASP A 161 -15.30 7.75 0.07
CA ASP A 161 -16.48 7.11 0.68
C ASP A 161 -16.19 5.66 1.07
N GLU A 162 -15.43 4.93 0.25
CA GLU A 162 -15.01 3.56 0.53
C GLU A 162 -14.02 3.51 1.71
N ILE A 163 -13.09 4.47 1.78
CA ILE A 163 -12.16 4.61 2.89
C ILE A 163 -12.92 4.91 4.18
N ILE A 164 -13.82 5.89 4.18
CA ILE A 164 -14.63 6.27 5.36
C ILE A 164 -15.47 5.08 5.83
N SER A 165 -16.12 4.36 4.89
CA SER A 165 -16.88 3.15 5.22
C SER A 165 -16.02 2.10 5.90
N THR A 166 -14.81 1.86 5.39
CA THR A 166 -13.87 0.89 5.96
C THR A 166 -13.37 1.33 7.34
N LEU A 167 -13.04 2.61 7.53
CA LEU A 167 -12.63 3.14 8.82
C LEU A 167 -13.75 3.05 9.86
N ASN A 168 -14.99 3.28 9.46
CA ASN A 168 -16.16 3.11 10.33
C ASN A 168 -16.37 1.64 10.73
N GLU A 169 -16.15 0.70 9.82
CA GLU A 169 -16.21 -0.74 10.14
C GLU A 169 -15.11 -1.13 11.13
N ILE A 170 -13.88 -0.69 10.90
CA ILE A 170 -12.76 -0.90 11.82
C ILE A 170 -13.07 -0.28 13.19
N GLY A 171 -13.57 0.95 13.21
CA GLY A 171 -13.96 1.64 14.44
C GLY A 171 -15.00 0.88 15.26
N LYS A 172 -16.01 0.31 14.61
CA LYS A 172 -17.01 -0.53 15.27
C LYS A 172 -16.40 -1.78 15.89
N ASN A 173 -15.51 -2.47 15.16
CA ASN A 173 -14.88 -3.71 15.61
C ASN A 173 -13.90 -3.46 16.78
N GLU A 174 -13.14 -2.37 16.73
CA GLU A 174 -12.16 -1.99 17.75
C GLU A 174 -12.77 -1.14 18.89
N LYS A 175 -14.07 -0.79 18.82
CA LYS A 175 -14.76 0.10 19.75
C LYS A 175 -14.17 1.52 19.79
N ILE A 176 -13.60 1.96 18.68
CA ILE A 176 -13.08 3.29 18.45
C ILE A 176 -14.19 4.16 17.88
N LYS A 177 -14.43 5.33 18.48
CA LYS A 177 -15.43 6.30 18.01
C LYS A 177 -14.70 7.58 17.61
N ILE A 178 -14.65 7.86 16.34
CA ILE A 178 -14.11 9.11 15.78
C ILE A 178 -15.23 9.77 14.97
N ASN A 179 -15.30 11.10 15.04
CA ASN A 179 -16.33 11.88 14.36
C ASN A 179 -16.18 11.77 12.82
N ASP A 180 -17.30 11.85 12.11
CA ASP A 180 -17.34 11.73 10.64
C ASP A 180 -16.51 12.81 9.94
N ASP A 181 -16.44 14.02 10.48
CA ASP A 181 -15.60 15.10 9.94
C ASP A 181 -14.11 14.74 9.98
N VAL A 182 -13.68 14.11 11.08
CA VAL A 182 -12.30 13.64 11.25
C VAL A 182 -12.02 12.47 10.31
N LEU A 183 -12.95 11.53 10.16
CA LEU A 183 -12.82 10.43 9.21
C LEU A 183 -12.74 10.93 7.76
N SER A 184 -13.56 11.91 7.41
CA SER A 184 -13.53 12.56 6.09
C SER A 184 -12.20 13.25 5.83
N TYR A 185 -11.66 13.91 6.84
CA TYR A 185 -10.34 14.53 6.76
C TYR A 185 -9.23 13.48 6.58
N ILE A 186 -9.25 12.37 7.35
CA ILE A 186 -8.31 11.26 7.22
C ILE A 186 -8.34 10.68 5.80
N ALA A 187 -9.54 10.43 5.26
CA ALA A 187 -9.70 9.89 3.91
C ALA A 187 -9.09 10.82 2.85
N ASN A 188 -9.35 12.13 2.96
CA ASN A 188 -8.78 13.13 2.06
C ASN A 188 -7.25 13.19 2.13
N GLN A 189 -6.67 13.09 3.33
CA GLN A 189 -5.21 13.15 3.51
C GLN A 189 -4.49 11.89 3.03
N SER A 190 -5.20 10.78 2.93
CA SER A 190 -4.64 9.48 2.55
C SER A 190 -4.48 9.31 1.04
N ASP A 191 -4.98 10.23 0.24
CA ASP A 191 -4.84 10.28 -1.22
C ASP A 191 -5.18 8.92 -1.91
N GLY A 192 -6.22 8.25 -1.41
CA GLY A 192 -6.67 6.95 -1.90
C GLY A 192 -5.87 5.74 -1.40
N SER A 193 -4.96 5.93 -0.44
CA SER A 193 -4.22 4.85 0.23
C SER A 193 -4.96 4.40 1.49
N LEU A 194 -5.60 3.23 1.45
CA LEU A 194 -6.28 2.68 2.62
C LEU A 194 -5.31 2.36 3.77
N ARG A 195 -4.07 1.95 3.45
CA ARG A 195 -3.04 1.67 4.46
C ARG A 195 -2.69 2.93 5.25
N ASP A 196 -2.52 4.06 4.56
CA ASP A 196 -2.16 5.32 5.21
C ASP A 196 -3.35 5.89 5.97
N ALA A 197 -4.59 5.69 5.45
CA ALA A 197 -5.82 6.04 6.17
C ALA A 197 -5.95 5.28 7.50
N ILE A 198 -5.75 3.97 7.50
CA ILE A 198 -5.81 3.14 8.71
C ILE A 198 -4.70 3.54 9.70
N ASN A 199 -3.48 3.80 9.22
CA ASN A 199 -2.39 4.25 10.07
C ASN A 199 -2.71 5.60 10.74
N LEU A 200 -3.21 6.58 9.98
CA LEU A 200 -3.57 7.87 10.53
C LEU A 200 -4.75 7.76 11.50
N PHE A 201 -5.74 6.91 11.21
CA PHE A 201 -6.85 6.61 12.10
C PHE A 201 -6.36 6.01 13.43
N GLU A 202 -5.47 5.02 13.38
CA GLU A 202 -4.89 4.38 14.57
C GLU A 202 -4.06 5.39 15.39
N GLN A 203 -3.22 6.19 14.73
CA GLN A 203 -2.42 7.22 15.37
C GLN A 203 -3.29 8.27 16.05
N THR A 204 -4.35 8.72 15.37
CA THR A 204 -5.31 9.70 15.92
C THR A 204 -5.97 9.17 17.19
N HIS A 205 -6.45 7.93 17.15
CA HIS A 205 -7.07 7.31 18.32
C HIS A 205 -6.07 7.11 19.47
N ASN A 206 -4.87 6.62 19.19
CA ASN A 206 -3.86 6.36 20.22
C ASN A 206 -3.39 7.64 20.92
N THR A 207 -3.40 8.78 20.22
CA THR A 207 -2.93 10.06 20.77
C THR A 207 -4.05 10.82 21.48
N PHE A 208 -5.25 10.89 20.90
CA PHE A 208 -6.33 11.77 21.37
C PHE A 208 -7.60 11.01 21.83
N GLY A 209 -7.62 9.69 21.64
CA GLY A 209 -8.77 8.87 21.99
C GLY A 209 -10.00 9.15 21.11
N ASN A 210 -11.19 8.91 21.69
CA ASN A 210 -12.47 9.04 20.97
C ASN A 210 -12.95 10.49 20.80
N LYS A 211 -12.23 11.47 21.36
CA LYS A 211 -12.60 12.90 21.29
C LYS A 211 -11.74 13.68 20.30
N ALA A 212 -11.01 12.98 19.46
CA ALA A 212 -10.15 13.59 18.45
C ALA A 212 -10.93 14.60 17.58
N THR A 213 -10.30 15.74 17.32
CA THR A 213 -10.81 16.83 16.49
C THR A 213 -9.97 17.00 15.23
N ILE A 214 -10.42 17.82 14.29
CA ILE A 214 -9.62 18.16 13.10
C ILE A 214 -8.34 18.91 13.47
N ASP A 215 -8.38 19.76 14.49
CA ASP A 215 -7.20 20.51 14.95
C ASP A 215 -6.13 19.57 15.53
N ASP A 216 -6.54 18.49 16.19
CA ASP A 216 -5.63 17.44 16.65
C ASP A 216 -4.92 16.76 15.48
N LEU A 217 -5.62 16.54 14.34
CA LEU A 217 -5.01 16.01 13.13
C LEU A 217 -4.01 16.97 12.49
N TYR A 218 -4.27 18.29 12.53
CA TYR A 218 -3.28 19.27 12.09
C TYR A 218 -1.97 19.13 12.88
N SER A 219 -2.07 18.92 14.20
CA SER A 219 -0.89 18.68 15.05
C SER A 219 -0.11 17.44 14.67
N ILE A 220 -0.81 16.30 14.43
CA ILE A 220 -0.16 15.04 13.99
C ILE A 220 0.55 15.22 12.66
N LEU A 221 -0.08 15.93 11.74
CA LEU A 221 0.42 16.09 10.38
C LEU A 221 1.46 17.21 10.24
N GLY A 222 1.74 17.95 11.31
CA GLY A 222 2.59 19.13 11.27
C GLY A 222 2.03 20.23 10.37
N LYS A 223 0.71 20.32 10.26
CA LYS A 223 0.02 21.32 9.42
C LYS A 223 -0.48 22.49 10.25
N VAL A 224 -0.49 23.64 9.62
CA VAL A 224 -1.03 24.88 10.17
C VAL A 224 -2.56 24.77 10.20
N SER A 225 -3.19 25.11 11.32
CA SER A 225 -4.65 25.13 11.42
C SER A 225 -5.25 26.26 10.57
N ILE A 226 -6.50 26.09 10.16
CA ILE A 226 -7.23 27.16 9.46
C ILE A 226 -7.33 28.42 10.33
N ALA A 227 -7.46 28.23 11.64
CA ALA A 227 -7.51 29.34 12.61
C ALA A 227 -6.21 30.13 12.64
N ASP A 228 -5.05 29.46 12.59
CA ASP A 228 -3.75 30.12 12.54
C ASP A 228 -3.56 30.90 11.23
N LEU A 229 -4.00 30.31 10.10
CA LEU A 229 -3.98 30.99 8.79
C LEU A 229 -4.87 32.25 8.80
N GLN A 230 -6.07 32.16 9.39
CA GLN A 230 -6.96 33.32 9.54
C GLN A 230 -6.31 34.41 10.40
N GLN A 231 -5.67 34.04 11.51
CA GLN A 231 -4.95 35.00 12.36
C GLN A 231 -3.78 35.67 11.63
N ILE A 232 -3.07 34.95 10.76
CA ILE A 232 -2.02 35.53 9.93
C ILE A 232 -2.62 36.57 8.98
N ILE A 233 -3.72 36.22 8.28
CA ILE A 233 -4.38 37.14 7.33
C ILE A 233 -4.89 38.39 8.06
N GLU A 234 -5.53 38.24 9.23
CA GLU A 234 -5.98 39.36 10.06
C GLU A 234 -4.80 40.25 10.51
N SER A 235 -3.69 39.61 10.92
CA SER A 235 -2.50 40.34 11.37
C SER A 235 -1.82 41.09 10.22
N ILE A 236 -1.87 40.59 9.00
CA ILE A 236 -1.42 41.31 7.79
C ILE A 236 -2.30 42.52 7.55
N ASN A 237 -3.65 42.35 7.62
CA ASN A 237 -4.58 43.47 7.38
C ASN A 237 -4.46 44.56 8.44
N THR A 238 -4.12 44.19 9.69
CA THR A 238 -3.89 45.16 10.80
C THR A 238 -2.45 45.64 10.88
N GLN A 239 -1.55 45.21 10.01
CA GLN A 239 -0.11 45.52 10.00
C GLN A 239 0.61 45.18 11.31
N ASP A 240 0.10 44.17 12.05
CA ASP A 240 0.69 43.68 13.30
C ASP A 240 1.82 42.69 13.04
N THR A 241 3.01 43.23 12.74
CA THR A 241 4.21 42.44 12.45
C THR A 241 4.64 41.51 13.60
N SER A 242 4.46 41.97 14.84
CA SER A 242 4.79 41.17 16.03
C SER A 242 3.96 39.89 16.12
N LYS A 243 2.67 39.99 15.86
CA LYS A 243 1.75 38.85 15.88
C LYS A 243 2.03 37.88 14.74
N ILE A 244 2.34 38.40 13.53
CA ILE A 244 2.74 37.57 12.39
C ILE A 244 4.00 36.76 12.73
N LEU A 245 5.06 37.43 13.23
CA LEU A 245 6.30 36.74 13.61
C LEU A 245 6.10 35.70 14.70
N HIS A 246 5.24 35.99 15.69
CA HIS A 246 4.90 35.02 16.74
C HIS A 246 4.22 33.76 16.17
N ILE A 247 3.21 33.91 15.31
CA ILE A 247 2.51 32.78 14.69
C ILE A 247 3.46 31.98 13.78
N LEU A 248 4.26 32.63 12.96
CA LEU A 248 5.26 31.97 12.11
C LEU A 248 6.31 31.22 12.93
N SER A 249 6.71 31.74 14.10
CA SER A 249 7.61 31.04 15.02
C SER A 249 6.99 29.77 15.57
N LEU A 250 5.71 29.79 15.96
CA LEU A 250 4.98 28.62 16.43
C LEU A 250 4.85 27.55 15.35
N ILE A 251 4.59 27.95 14.11
CA ILE A 251 4.52 27.05 12.96
C ILE A 251 5.89 26.39 12.70
N HIS A 252 6.96 27.16 12.73
CA HIS A 252 8.33 26.64 12.50
C HIS A 252 8.80 25.68 13.60
N ILE A 253 8.36 25.88 14.84
CA ILE A 253 8.66 24.99 15.97
C ILE A 253 7.89 23.68 15.87
N SER A 254 6.69 23.70 15.28
CA SER A 254 5.86 22.49 15.08
C SER A 254 6.28 21.65 13.85
N GLU A 255 7.04 22.20 12.92
CA GLU A 255 7.64 21.42 11.84
C GLU A 255 8.83 20.59 12.39
N PRO A 256 8.73 19.23 12.42
CA PRO A 256 9.91 18.43 12.73
C PRO A 256 10.95 18.70 11.65
N THR A 257 12.09 19.24 12.05
CA THR A 257 13.24 19.49 11.18
C THR A 257 13.49 18.24 10.33
N ARG A 258 13.11 18.27 9.06
CA ARG A 258 13.60 17.32 8.07
C ARG A 258 15.08 17.64 7.88
N GLN A 259 15.92 17.12 8.77
CA GLN A 259 17.34 17.02 8.49
C GLN A 259 17.48 16.06 7.32
N VAL A 260 17.77 16.66 6.17
CA VAL A 260 18.34 15.96 5.02
C VAL A 260 19.72 15.47 5.49
N LEU A 261 19.85 14.18 5.69
CA LEU A 261 21.12 13.48 5.72
C LEU A 261 21.23 12.61 4.47
#